data_0fc32b32fa1722859937267794281d7e
#
_entry.id   0fc32b32fa1722859937267794281d7e
#
_cell.length_a   1.000
_cell.length_b   1.000
_cell.length_c   1.000
_cell.angle_alpha   90.00
_cell.angle_beta   90.00
_cell.angle_gamma   90.00
#
_symmetry.space_group_name_H-M   'P 1'
#
loop_
_entity.id
_entity.type
_entity.pdbx_description
1 polymer ?
#
loop_
_entity_poly.entity_id
_entity_poly.type
_entity_poly.pdbx_seq_one_letter_code
_entity_poly.pdbx_strand_id
1 'polypeptide(L)'
;YYDIYAPVVLGYFADRVEVKGREVTEDNIEETITYVPLGKIIPIDANGRLIPNVPTPTFNNDANNPTKVSETLVPHIPGYRPMQQSVMPESLTDDILVEYAPILEDVTQPTLQTVFFKGAGEATPSVNIQSDFTFTGQYNQAEDTYTWDQDSYTFAKVNVPVIEGYYADKAVAGMQI
;
A
#
# COMPACT_ATOMS: atom_id res chain seq x y z
N TYR A 1 -19.01 14.78 -51.59
CA TYR A 1 -18.06 14.09 -50.74
C TYR A 1 -18.54 14.14 -49.30
N TYR A 2 -18.27 13.06 -48.52
CA TYR A 2 -18.73 12.91 -47.15
C TYR A 2 -17.65 13.34 -46.19
N ASP A 3 -18.04 13.77 -44.96
CA ASP A 3 -17.12 13.96 -43.84
C ASP A 3 -16.56 12.60 -43.41
N ILE A 4 -15.29 12.57 -43.07
CA ILE A 4 -14.60 11.37 -42.55
C ILE A 4 -14.25 11.62 -41.09
N TYR A 5 -14.81 10.84 -40.20
CA TYR A 5 -14.58 10.92 -38.77
C TYR A 5 -13.39 10.09 -38.35
N ALA A 6 -12.55 10.68 -37.48
CA ALA A 6 -11.44 9.94 -36.87
C ALA A 6 -12.00 8.93 -35.86
N PRO A 7 -11.68 7.63 -35.99
CA PRO A 7 -12.07 6.65 -34.98
C PRO A 7 -11.31 6.87 -33.66
N VAL A 8 -11.92 6.48 -32.55
CA VAL A 8 -11.22 6.40 -31.26
C VAL A 8 -10.26 5.21 -31.27
N VAL A 9 -8.98 5.47 -31.00
CA VAL A 9 -7.93 4.46 -30.91
C VAL A 9 -7.45 4.42 -29.47
N LEU A 10 -7.60 3.27 -28.78
CA LEU A 10 -7.24 3.14 -27.37
C LEU A 10 -5.77 3.44 -27.12
N GLY A 11 -5.51 4.29 -26.15
CA GLY A 11 -4.15 4.72 -25.80
C GLY A 11 -3.57 5.82 -26.66
N TYR A 12 -4.33 6.35 -27.59
CA TYR A 12 -3.94 7.46 -28.49
C TYR A 12 -5.05 8.52 -28.56
N PHE A 13 -4.67 9.74 -28.83
CA PHE A 13 -5.62 10.79 -29.23
C PHE A 13 -5.30 11.29 -30.63
N ALA A 14 -6.34 11.69 -31.36
CA ALA A 14 -6.21 12.24 -32.70
C ALA A 14 -6.02 13.76 -32.67
N ASP A 15 -5.33 14.31 -33.65
CA ASP A 15 -5.14 15.75 -33.81
C ASP A 15 -6.46 16.47 -34.18
N ARG A 16 -7.44 15.74 -34.72
CA ARG A 16 -8.75 16.26 -35.11
C ARG A 16 -9.84 15.20 -35.04
N VAL A 17 -11.08 15.65 -34.91
CA VAL A 17 -12.27 14.78 -34.84
C VAL A 17 -12.67 14.28 -36.24
N GLU A 18 -12.49 15.11 -37.26
CA GLU A 18 -12.99 14.82 -38.62
C GLU A 18 -12.18 15.55 -39.68
N VAL A 19 -12.24 15.02 -40.88
CA VAL A 19 -11.90 15.73 -42.11
C VAL A 19 -13.19 16.04 -42.85
N LYS A 20 -13.48 17.32 -43.09
CA LYS A 20 -14.65 17.74 -43.80
C LYS A 20 -14.58 17.36 -45.28
N GLY A 21 -15.69 16.85 -45.78
CA GLY A 21 -15.87 16.66 -47.21
C GLY A 21 -15.79 18.01 -47.94
N ARG A 22 -15.09 18.00 -49.05
CA ARG A 22 -14.99 19.21 -49.88
C ARG A 22 -15.17 18.88 -51.37
N GLU A 23 -15.49 19.89 -52.15
CA GLU A 23 -15.57 19.74 -53.58
C GLU A 23 -14.15 19.53 -54.15
N VAL A 24 -14.01 18.57 -55.04
CA VAL A 24 -12.73 18.23 -55.68
C VAL A 24 -12.75 18.80 -57.09
N THR A 25 -11.67 19.45 -57.46
CA THR A 25 -11.42 19.93 -58.81
C THR A 25 -10.50 18.96 -59.56
N GLU A 26 -9.52 19.44 -60.28
CA GLU A 26 -8.60 18.61 -61.07
C GLU A 26 -7.48 17.97 -60.22
N ASP A 27 -7.24 18.51 -59.00
CA ASP A 27 -6.17 18.08 -58.12
C ASP A 27 -6.64 17.01 -57.11
N ASN A 28 -5.75 16.09 -56.77
CA ASN A 28 -5.96 15.16 -55.69
C ASN A 28 -5.86 15.90 -54.34
N ILE A 29 -6.73 15.51 -53.41
CA ILE A 29 -6.71 16.02 -52.03
C ILE A 29 -6.19 14.91 -51.12
N GLU A 30 -5.12 15.21 -50.41
CA GLU A 30 -4.57 14.35 -49.37
C GLU A 30 -4.72 15.02 -48.01
N GLU A 31 -5.27 14.29 -47.05
CA GLU A 31 -5.45 14.73 -45.65
C GLU A 31 -4.93 13.65 -44.71
N THR A 32 -4.24 14.04 -43.69
CA THR A 32 -3.69 13.10 -42.69
C THR A 32 -4.31 13.41 -41.33
N ILE A 33 -4.78 12.38 -40.64
CA ILE A 33 -5.14 12.43 -39.21
C ILE A 33 -4.01 11.75 -38.46
N THR A 34 -3.39 12.51 -37.52
CA THR A 34 -2.25 12.03 -36.75
C THR A 34 -2.72 11.60 -35.36
N TYR A 35 -2.29 10.42 -34.94
CA TYR A 35 -2.52 9.90 -33.60
C TYR A 35 -1.23 10.01 -32.77
N VAL A 36 -1.39 10.47 -31.53
CA VAL A 36 -0.29 10.63 -30.57
C VAL A 36 -0.58 9.78 -29.33
N PRO A 37 0.39 9.08 -28.77
CA PRO A 37 0.18 8.30 -27.55
C PRO A 37 -0.28 9.17 -26.38
N LEU A 38 -1.24 8.66 -25.61
CA LEU A 38 -1.67 9.26 -24.35
C LEU A 38 -0.62 9.03 -23.26
N GLY A 39 -0.53 9.96 -22.30
CA GLY A 39 0.24 9.81 -21.09
C GLY A 39 -0.34 8.75 -20.16
N LYS A 40 0.33 8.52 -19.03
CA LYS A 40 0.08 7.45 -18.06
C LYS A 40 -0.05 7.98 -16.65
N ILE A 41 -0.67 7.17 -15.79
CA ILE A 41 -0.61 7.33 -14.34
C ILE A 41 0.64 6.60 -13.85
N ILE A 42 1.50 7.31 -13.11
CA ILE A 42 2.72 6.78 -12.52
C ILE A 42 2.60 6.83 -11.00
N PRO A 43 2.42 5.67 -10.32
CA PRO A 43 2.37 5.61 -8.87
C PRO A 43 3.73 5.92 -8.23
N ILE A 44 3.72 6.82 -7.24
CA ILE A 44 4.89 7.19 -6.44
C ILE A 44 4.59 7.09 -4.95
N ASP A 45 5.64 6.94 -4.13
CA ASP A 45 5.55 7.03 -2.67
C ASP A 45 5.57 8.50 -2.19
N ALA A 46 5.41 8.72 -0.88
CA ALA A 46 5.43 10.04 -0.26
C ALA A 46 6.78 10.79 -0.41
N ASN A 47 7.85 10.09 -0.80
CA ASN A 47 9.17 10.67 -1.08
C ASN A 47 9.37 10.99 -2.57
N GLY A 48 8.33 10.79 -3.39
CA GLY A 48 8.40 10.99 -4.84
C GLY A 48 9.13 9.88 -5.60
N ARG A 49 9.35 8.71 -4.98
CA ARG A 49 10.02 7.57 -5.63
C ARG A 49 8.98 6.69 -6.31
N LEU A 50 9.36 6.15 -7.47
CA LEU A 50 8.52 5.18 -8.17
C LEU A 50 8.28 3.94 -7.31
N ILE A 51 7.03 3.51 -7.22
CA ILE A 51 6.69 2.22 -6.61
C ILE A 51 6.98 1.15 -7.66
N PRO A 52 7.88 0.19 -7.40
CA PRO A 52 8.28 -0.80 -8.39
C PRO A 52 7.20 -1.86 -8.64
N ASN A 53 7.18 -2.41 -9.86
CA ASN A 53 6.33 -3.55 -10.24
C ASN A 53 4.82 -3.33 -10.07
N VAL A 54 4.36 -2.10 -10.25
CA VAL A 54 2.94 -1.72 -10.17
C VAL A 54 2.42 -1.30 -11.55
N PRO A 55 1.09 -1.40 -11.78
CA PRO A 55 0.48 -0.94 -13.02
C PRO A 55 0.68 0.56 -13.24
N THR A 56 0.99 0.95 -14.49
CA THR A 56 1.05 2.33 -14.95
C THR A 56 0.07 2.52 -16.10
N PRO A 57 -1.24 2.61 -15.83
CA PRO A 57 -2.26 2.64 -16.86
C PRO A 57 -2.20 3.92 -17.67
N THR A 58 -2.44 3.79 -18.97
CA THR A 58 -2.65 4.92 -19.88
C THR A 58 -3.98 5.60 -19.57
N PHE A 59 -4.09 6.92 -19.80
CA PHE A 59 -5.35 7.65 -19.65
C PHE A 59 -6.46 7.02 -20.49
N ASN A 60 -7.68 7.06 -19.97
CA ASN A 60 -8.84 6.56 -20.67
C ASN A 60 -9.23 7.50 -21.82
N ASN A 61 -9.44 6.96 -23.01
CA ASN A 61 -10.02 7.71 -24.11
C ASN A 61 -11.46 8.15 -23.78
N ASP A 62 -11.87 9.31 -24.29
CA ASP A 62 -13.28 9.62 -24.43
C ASP A 62 -13.89 8.68 -25.49
N ALA A 63 -14.99 8.02 -25.16
CA ALA A 63 -15.60 7.01 -26.03
C ALA A 63 -16.17 7.59 -27.35
N ASN A 64 -16.47 8.90 -27.37
CA ASN A 64 -17.16 9.55 -28.46
C ASN A 64 -16.31 10.63 -29.15
N ASN A 65 -15.15 10.95 -28.58
CA ASN A 65 -14.29 12.01 -29.12
C ASN A 65 -12.83 11.59 -29.13
N PRO A 66 -12.24 11.31 -30.30
CA PRO A 66 -10.88 10.84 -30.42
C PRO A 66 -9.80 11.86 -30.03
N THR A 67 -10.18 13.14 -29.82
CA THR A 67 -9.26 14.21 -29.40
C THR A 67 -9.29 14.47 -27.89
N LYS A 68 -10.03 13.65 -27.12
CA LYS A 68 -10.24 13.86 -25.68
C LYS A 68 -10.01 12.59 -24.88
N VAL A 69 -9.85 12.79 -23.59
CA VAL A 69 -9.79 11.73 -22.58
C VAL A 69 -10.98 11.88 -21.62
N SER A 70 -11.30 10.77 -20.96
CA SER A 70 -12.22 10.74 -19.83
C SER A 70 -11.44 10.57 -18.52
N GLU A 71 -12.15 10.71 -17.41
CA GLU A 71 -11.61 10.43 -16.08
C GLU A 71 -11.02 9.01 -16.04
N THR A 72 -9.81 8.90 -15.50
CA THR A 72 -9.09 7.62 -15.36
C THR A 72 -8.94 7.29 -13.87
N LEU A 73 -9.45 6.14 -13.46
CA LEU A 73 -9.26 5.64 -12.11
C LEU A 73 -7.78 5.29 -11.88
N VAL A 74 -7.27 5.64 -10.70
CA VAL A 74 -5.92 5.22 -10.32
C VAL A 74 -5.87 3.71 -10.03
N PRO A 75 -4.75 3.01 -10.30
CA PRO A 75 -4.68 1.58 -10.10
C PRO A 75 -4.72 1.21 -8.61
N HIS A 76 -5.36 0.08 -8.30
CA HIS A 76 -5.25 -0.50 -6.97
C HIS A 76 -3.87 -1.13 -6.78
N ILE A 77 -3.18 -0.75 -5.70
CA ILE A 77 -1.88 -1.30 -5.31
C ILE A 77 -2.02 -1.94 -3.93
N PRO A 78 -1.84 -3.26 -3.79
CA PRO A 78 -1.95 -3.93 -2.50
C PRO A 78 -1.02 -3.31 -1.44
N GLY A 79 -1.54 -3.09 -0.25
CA GLY A 79 -0.80 -2.50 0.86
C GLY A 79 -0.67 -0.98 0.82
N TYR A 80 -1.14 -0.34 -0.25
CA TYR A 80 -1.11 1.12 -0.42
C TYR A 80 -2.49 1.73 -0.57
N ARG A 81 -2.62 2.97 -0.16
CA ARG A 81 -3.78 3.81 -0.37
C ARG A 81 -3.39 5.00 -1.25
N PRO A 82 -4.07 5.22 -2.39
CA PRO A 82 -3.83 6.39 -3.23
C PRO A 82 -4.33 7.66 -2.54
N MET A 83 -3.63 8.78 -2.76
CA MET A 83 -4.04 10.08 -2.23
C MET A 83 -5.19 10.70 -3.02
N GLN A 84 -5.48 10.17 -4.22
CA GLN A 84 -6.63 10.53 -5.06
C GLN A 84 -7.16 9.28 -5.77
N GLN A 85 -8.46 9.25 -6.07
CA GLN A 85 -9.12 8.07 -6.63
C GLN A 85 -9.08 8.03 -8.16
N SER A 86 -8.95 9.18 -8.79
CA SER A 86 -8.96 9.34 -10.25
C SER A 86 -8.17 10.56 -10.68
N VAL A 87 -7.87 10.63 -11.96
CA VAL A 87 -7.23 11.77 -12.61
C VAL A 87 -8.00 12.22 -13.84
N MET A 88 -8.02 13.52 -14.07
CA MET A 88 -8.42 14.14 -15.33
C MET A 88 -7.22 14.99 -15.79
N PRO A 89 -6.43 14.54 -16.77
CA PRO A 89 -5.20 15.22 -17.15
C PRO A 89 -5.50 16.54 -17.88
N GLU A 90 -4.69 17.56 -17.63
CA GLU A 90 -4.67 18.82 -18.40
C GLU A 90 -3.89 18.64 -19.70
N SER A 91 -2.78 17.92 -19.66
CA SER A 91 -2.00 17.50 -20.83
C SER A 91 -2.33 16.06 -21.17
N LEU A 92 -2.61 15.78 -22.44
CA LEU A 92 -2.94 14.44 -22.91
C LEU A 92 -1.70 13.54 -23.06
N THR A 93 -0.52 14.12 -23.17
CA THR A 93 0.74 13.43 -23.43
C THR A 93 1.62 13.25 -22.20
N ASP A 94 1.46 14.13 -21.20
CA ASP A 94 2.33 14.10 -20.02
C ASP A 94 1.84 13.09 -19.01
N ASP A 95 2.77 12.33 -18.41
CA ASP A 95 2.46 11.41 -17.34
C ASP A 95 2.07 12.16 -16.06
N ILE A 96 1.13 11.61 -15.31
CA ILE A 96 0.72 12.15 -14.01
C ILE A 96 1.28 11.25 -12.90
N LEU A 97 2.04 11.87 -11.98
CA LEU A 97 2.50 11.22 -10.77
C LEU A 97 1.36 11.20 -9.73
N VAL A 98 1.02 10.04 -9.22
CA VAL A 98 0.00 9.87 -8.18
C VAL A 98 0.66 9.30 -6.93
N GLU A 99 0.54 10.04 -5.83
CA GLU A 99 1.10 9.63 -4.54
C GLU A 99 0.24 8.55 -3.88
N TYR A 100 0.91 7.56 -3.30
CA TYR A 100 0.35 6.48 -2.51
C TYR A 100 1.02 6.43 -1.14
N ALA A 101 0.22 6.25 -0.09
CA ALA A 101 0.70 6.03 1.26
C ALA A 101 0.57 4.56 1.65
N PRO A 102 1.52 3.98 2.41
CA PRO A 102 1.37 2.62 2.93
C PRO A 102 0.16 2.56 3.88
N ILE A 103 -0.53 1.43 3.88
CA ILE A 103 -1.57 1.16 4.87
C ILE A 103 -0.89 0.65 6.13
N LEU A 104 -1.08 1.37 7.24
CA LEU A 104 -0.58 1.02 8.56
C LEU A 104 -1.72 0.52 9.43
N GLU A 105 -1.50 -0.58 10.15
CA GLU A 105 -2.45 -1.16 11.10
C GLU A 105 -1.84 -1.20 12.49
N ASP A 106 -2.58 -0.75 13.49
CA ASP A 106 -2.16 -0.87 14.88
C ASP A 106 -2.22 -2.34 15.31
N VAL A 107 -1.15 -2.82 15.91
CA VAL A 107 -1.01 -4.20 16.35
C VAL A 107 -0.60 -4.25 17.83
N THR A 108 -1.01 -5.33 18.50
CA THR A 108 -0.66 -5.56 19.90
C THR A 108 -0.19 -6.99 20.10
N GLN A 109 0.79 -7.17 20.97
CA GLN A 109 1.31 -8.47 21.37
C GLN A 109 1.34 -8.58 22.90
N PRO A 110 0.37 -9.27 23.53
CA PRO A 110 0.40 -9.50 24.96
C PRO A 110 1.53 -10.49 25.31
N THR A 111 2.16 -10.24 26.44
CA THR A 111 3.24 -11.06 26.95
C THR A 111 2.97 -11.51 28.39
N LEU A 112 3.51 -12.64 28.76
CA LEU A 112 3.44 -13.14 30.11
C LEU A 112 4.75 -13.80 30.54
N GLN A 113 5.04 -13.73 31.84
CA GLN A 113 6.05 -14.53 32.51
C GLN A 113 5.36 -15.54 33.41
N THR A 114 5.71 -16.81 33.27
CA THR A 114 5.20 -17.89 34.15
C THR A 114 6.35 -18.50 34.92
N VAL A 115 6.24 -18.53 36.23
CA VAL A 115 7.18 -19.18 37.12
C VAL A 115 6.51 -20.39 37.77
N PHE A 116 7.05 -21.56 37.48
CA PHE A 116 6.62 -22.84 38.06
C PHE A 116 7.52 -23.23 39.24
N PHE A 117 6.88 -23.62 40.33
CA PHE A 117 7.57 -24.26 41.48
C PHE A 117 7.34 -25.76 41.41
N LYS A 118 8.32 -26.54 41.86
CA LYS A 118 8.24 -28.01 41.82
C LYS A 118 9.01 -28.65 43.00
N GLY A 119 8.60 -29.83 43.41
CA GLY A 119 9.43 -30.70 44.24
C GLY A 119 9.12 -30.70 45.74
N ALA A 120 8.22 -29.88 46.24
CA ALA A 120 7.86 -29.83 47.67
C ALA A 120 6.55 -30.56 48.00
N GLY A 121 6.11 -31.49 47.16
CA GLY A 121 4.87 -32.24 47.39
C GLY A 121 3.66 -31.28 47.49
N GLU A 122 2.84 -31.52 48.54
CA GLU A 122 1.67 -30.69 48.81
C GLU A 122 2.02 -29.26 49.24
N ALA A 123 3.25 -29.01 49.71
CA ALA A 123 3.75 -27.70 50.06
C ALA A 123 4.29 -26.89 48.85
N THR A 124 4.25 -27.46 47.64
CA THR A 124 4.71 -26.76 46.43
C THR A 124 3.83 -25.53 46.18
N PRO A 125 4.45 -24.31 46.07
CA PRO A 125 3.72 -23.10 45.79
C PRO A 125 2.97 -23.14 44.47
N SER A 126 1.90 -22.38 44.40
CA SER A 126 1.15 -22.15 43.14
C SER A 126 2.00 -21.47 42.08
N VAL A 127 1.69 -21.70 40.82
CA VAL A 127 2.29 -21.02 39.68
C VAL A 127 2.13 -19.49 39.83
N ASN A 128 3.22 -18.77 39.59
CA ASN A 128 3.17 -17.30 39.47
C ASN A 128 3.09 -16.91 38.01
N ILE A 129 2.06 -16.14 37.65
CA ILE A 129 1.84 -15.65 36.30
C ILE A 129 1.82 -14.13 36.34
N GLN A 130 2.61 -13.50 35.50
CA GLN A 130 2.62 -12.07 35.22
C GLN A 130 2.27 -11.83 33.75
N SER A 131 1.15 -11.17 33.47
CA SER A 131 0.62 -10.98 32.12
C SER A 131 0.12 -9.55 31.87
N ASP A 132 0.69 -8.62 32.58
CA ASP A 132 0.24 -7.22 32.62
C ASP A 132 0.94 -6.29 31.62
N PHE A 133 1.75 -6.87 30.72
CA PHE A 133 2.41 -6.12 29.68
C PHE A 133 1.98 -6.55 28.27
N THR A 134 1.69 -5.54 27.45
CA THR A 134 1.35 -5.75 26.03
C THR A 134 2.19 -4.80 25.19
N PHE A 135 2.98 -5.37 24.26
CA PHE A 135 3.64 -4.57 23.25
C PHE A 135 2.60 -3.97 22.30
N THR A 136 2.81 -2.73 21.93
CA THR A 136 2.05 -2.02 20.88
C THR A 136 2.97 -1.67 19.74
N GLY A 137 2.41 -1.52 18.55
CA GLY A 137 3.18 -1.19 17.36
C GLY A 137 2.31 -1.05 16.13
N GLN A 138 2.95 -0.97 14.98
CA GLN A 138 2.27 -0.87 13.69
C GLN A 138 2.80 -1.92 12.71
N TYR A 139 1.88 -2.49 11.96
CA TYR A 139 2.15 -3.33 10.80
C TYR A 139 2.02 -2.49 9.52
N ASN A 140 3.07 -2.46 8.70
CA ASN A 140 3.08 -1.83 7.39
C ASN A 140 2.73 -2.86 6.33
N GLN A 141 1.54 -2.76 5.74
CA GLN A 141 1.05 -3.71 4.73
C GLN A 141 1.83 -3.67 3.42
N ALA A 142 2.43 -2.52 3.08
CA ALA A 142 3.18 -2.36 1.84
C ALA A 142 4.54 -3.06 1.87
N GLU A 143 5.19 -3.09 3.03
CA GLU A 143 6.54 -3.63 3.24
C GLU A 143 6.54 -4.97 3.96
N ASP A 144 5.37 -5.41 4.46
CA ASP A 144 5.23 -6.62 5.31
C ASP A 144 6.16 -6.56 6.54
N THR A 145 6.15 -5.43 7.23
CA THR A 145 7.04 -5.17 8.37
C THR A 145 6.28 -4.70 9.60
N TYR A 146 6.83 -5.03 10.77
CA TYR A 146 6.33 -4.56 12.07
C TYR A 146 7.30 -3.55 12.67
N THR A 147 6.75 -2.46 13.21
CA THR A 147 7.48 -1.49 14.02
C THR A 147 6.87 -1.46 15.41
N TRP A 148 7.64 -1.84 16.44
CA TRP A 148 7.18 -1.84 17.82
C TRP A 148 7.58 -0.55 18.52
N ASP A 149 6.73 -0.08 19.46
CA ASP A 149 6.97 1.15 20.21
C ASP A 149 8.14 1.01 21.19
N GLN A 150 8.45 -0.25 21.55
CA GLN A 150 9.62 -0.60 22.37
C GLN A 150 10.13 -2.00 22.04
N ASP A 151 11.42 -2.21 22.22
CA ASP A 151 12.08 -3.46 21.81
C ASP A 151 12.04 -4.55 22.90
N SER A 152 11.83 -4.16 24.16
CA SER A 152 11.88 -5.09 25.31
C SER A 152 11.02 -4.63 26.48
N TYR A 153 10.68 -5.59 27.34
CA TYR A 153 10.04 -5.35 28.63
C TYR A 153 10.62 -6.30 29.68
N THR A 154 10.91 -5.80 30.88
CA THR A 154 11.44 -6.59 31.99
C THR A 154 10.35 -6.88 33.02
N PHE A 155 9.95 -8.13 33.13
CA PHE A 155 9.04 -8.58 34.19
C PHE A 155 9.72 -8.49 35.57
N ALA A 156 8.90 -8.25 36.60
CA ALA A 156 9.39 -8.26 37.97
C ALA A 156 9.95 -9.63 38.37
N LYS A 157 11.01 -9.64 39.17
CA LYS A 157 11.53 -10.86 39.76
C LYS A 157 10.49 -11.49 40.69
N VAL A 158 10.49 -12.80 40.77
CA VAL A 158 9.69 -13.58 41.71
C VAL A 158 10.60 -14.14 42.79
N ASN A 159 10.42 -13.76 44.05
CA ASN A 159 11.14 -14.33 45.17
C ASN A 159 10.64 -15.74 45.44
N VAL A 160 11.57 -16.68 45.59
CA VAL A 160 11.23 -18.07 45.91
C VAL A 160 10.91 -18.18 47.41
N PRO A 161 9.71 -18.67 47.79
CA PRO A 161 9.36 -18.80 49.20
C PRO A 161 10.17 -19.85 49.92
N VAL A 162 10.43 -19.64 51.20
CA VAL A 162 11.02 -20.63 52.07
C VAL A 162 9.97 -21.68 52.45
N ILE A 163 10.29 -22.98 52.23
CA ILE A 163 9.45 -24.11 52.61
C ILE A 163 10.20 -24.97 53.61
N GLU A 164 9.62 -25.21 54.80
CA GLU A 164 10.25 -25.99 55.84
C GLU A 164 10.57 -27.43 55.35
N GLY A 165 11.80 -27.85 55.60
CA GLY A 165 12.29 -29.17 55.17
C GLY A 165 12.78 -29.24 53.71
N TYR A 166 12.71 -28.12 52.97
CA TYR A 166 13.18 -28.07 51.58
C TYR A 166 14.15 -26.92 51.37
N TYR A 167 15.05 -27.07 50.43
CA TYR A 167 15.85 -25.97 49.92
C TYR A 167 15.57 -25.73 48.45
N ALA A 168 15.58 -24.49 48.00
CA ALA A 168 15.42 -24.12 46.61
C ALA A 168 16.75 -24.07 45.86
N ASP A 169 16.74 -24.46 44.60
CA ASP A 169 17.91 -24.36 43.70
C ASP A 169 18.31 -22.93 43.38
N LYS A 170 17.39 -22.00 43.54
CA LYS A 170 17.61 -20.54 43.35
C LYS A 170 16.75 -19.72 44.31
N ALA A 171 17.23 -18.56 44.71
CA ALA A 171 16.50 -17.66 45.61
C ALA A 171 15.51 -16.75 44.86
N VAL A 172 15.76 -16.51 43.57
CA VAL A 172 14.96 -15.65 42.71
C VAL A 172 14.74 -16.34 41.37
N ALA A 173 13.54 -16.25 40.86
CA ALA A 173 13.16 -16.68 39.54
C ALA A 173 12.52 -15.54 38.74
N GLY A 174 12.38 -15.68 37.45
CA GLY A 174 11.87 -14.66 36.54
C GLY A 174 12.93 -13.62 36.20
N MET A 175 12.48 -12.45 35.78
CA MET A 175 13.31 -11.37 35.26
C MET A 175 13.92 -11.77 33.91
N GLN A 176 13.08 -11.68 32.90
CA GLN A 176 13.46 -11.83 31.48
C GLN A 176 13.55 -10.41 30.87
N ILE A 177 14.59 -10.20 30.09
CA ILE A 177 14.81 -8.95 29.32
C ILE A 177 14.45 -9.22 27.87
#